data_e22ab28c7dca739bcd0f90a71614bed9
#
_entry.id   e22ab28c7dca739bcd0f90a71614bed9
#
_cell.length_a   1.000
_cell.length_b   1.000
_cell.length_c   1.000
_cell.angle_alpha   90.00
_cell.angle_beta   90.00
_cell.angle_gamma   90.00
#
_symmetry.space_group_name_H-M   'P 1'
#
loop_
_entity.id
_entity.type
_entity.pdbx_description
1 polymer ?
#
loop_
_entity_poly.entity_id
_entity_poly.type
_entity_poly.pdbx_seq_one_letter_code
_entity_poly.pdbx_strand_id
1 'polypeptide(L)'
;MKNKYLYVTLLSLLALSTQAQAQKGNTPRLVVNITIDQLRDEYPFLFDDGLIYEQGFYPYGQIDLSSAISSVVTGTSPFYHTITADKWLDRSTLQTVAAKPKDIAVSTIGDELKLATKGEGKICAIAAKKETAELIASHNANRILWNENKKKKWDATSLTDNALQLITKEQLGADTIPDILFLAYDAQPLGNAITKLVSEIEKIVGKNNTLFVVTSTGYTVENTSEYAKYNIPTGVYYTNRTANLLNMYLGALWGQGKYVEGTYRNQIYLNHQQLESKRISLTDATLKAKEFLLQMSGVKRVDIHLYEQHIGDLVVEINPGWQMQNDDTHEEFKVNKQLAYFPIIFYGANIPAERVKTPVSIEQIAPTIAKTIRIRAPNACMATPLF
;
A
#
# COMPACT_ATOMS: atom_id res chain seq x y z
N MET A 1 48.75 22.71 -42.05
CA MET A 1 47.68 23.09 -41.12
C MET A 1 46.50 22.14 -41.12
N LYS A 2 46.11 21.44 -42.17
CA LYS A 2 44.97 20.54 -42.25
C LYS A 2 45.03 19.32 -41.29
N ASN A 3 46.22 18.78 -41.00
CA ASN A 3 46.34 17.58 -40.14
C ASN A 3 46.20 17.86 -38.64
N LYS A 4 46.42 19.08 -38.15
CA LYS A 4 46.27 19.41 -36.72
C LYS A 4 44.82 19.44 -36.28
N TYR A 5 43.89 19.86 -37.13
CA TYR A 5 42.47 19.89 -36.84
C TYR A 5 41.84 18.50 -36.85
N LEU A 6 42.37 17.55 -37.64
CA LEU A 6 41.92 16.18 -37.71
C LEU A 6 42.20 15.43 -36.38
N TYR A 7 43.35 15.66 -35.76
CA TYR A 7 43.73 15.05 -34.47
C TYR A 7 42.94 15.65 -33.31
N VAL A 8 42.63 16.95 -33.34
CA VAL A 8 41.81 17.59 -32.29
C VAL A 8 40.35 17.10 -32.34
N THR A 9 39.78 16.92 -33.53
CA THR A 9 38.44 16.35 -33.69
C THR A 9 38.37 14.86 -33.31
N LEU A 10 39.43 14.08 -33.59
CA LEU A 10 39.48 12.68 -33.19
C LEU A 10 39.64 12.52 -31.68
N LEU A 11 40.42 13.38 -31.00
CA LEU A 11 40.57 13.39 -29.56
C LEU A 11 39.28 13.83 -28.85
N SER A 12 38.52 14.79 -29.39
CA SER A 12 37.26 15.23 -28.82
C SER A 12 36.16 14.18 -28.99
N LEU A 13 36.12 13.41 -30.07
CA LEU A 13 35.21 12.27 -30.24
C LEU A 13 35.55 11.10 -29.31
N LEU A 14 36.85 10.83 -29.03
CA LEU A 14 37.24 9.83 -28.02
C LEU A 14 36.89 10.28 -26.60
N ALA A 15 37.00 11.56 -26.25
CA ALA A 15 36.62 12.08 -24.94
C ALA A 15 35.13 12.04 -24.71
N LEU A 16 34.31 12.24 -25.75
CA LEU A 16 32.85 12.10 -25.68
C LEU A 16 32.39 10.63 -25.53
N SER A 17 33.13 9.67 -26.11
CA SER A 17 32.82 8.25 -25.95
C SER A 17 33.15 7.70 -24.56
N THR A 18 34.12 8.29 -23.87
CA THR A 18 34.42 7.89 -22.46
C THR A 18 33.43 8.42 -21.43
N GLN A 19 32.73 9.53 -21.69
CA GLN A 19 31.68 10.02 -20.79
C GLN A 19 30.39 9.22 -20.92
N ALA A 20 30.13 8.55 -22.05
CA ALA A 20 28.94 7.70 -22.22
C ALA A 20 29.07 6.30 -21.56
N GLN A 21 30.27 5.90 -21.09
CA GLN A 21 30.47 4.63 -20.37
C GLN A 21 30.42 4.77 -18.84
N ALA A 22 30.24 5.95 -18.30
CA ALA A 22 30.38 6.24 -16.86
C ALA A 22 29.12 6.08 -16.05
N GLN A 23 28.22 5.15 -16.38
CA GLN A 23 27.15 4.73 -15.42
C GLN A 23 26.51 3.39 -15.80
N LYS A 24 27.29 2.36 -16.02
CA LYS A 24 26.79 1.00 -15.85
C LYS A 24 26.93 0.60 -14.39
N GLY A 25 26.11 1.19 -13.53
CA GLY A 25 25.88 0.60 -12.21
C GLY A 25 25.37 -0.83 -12.40
N ASN A 26 25.95 -1.80 -11.69
CA ASN A 26 25.44 -3.16 -11.72
C ASN A 26 23.97 -3.15 -11.30
N THR A 27 23.12 -3.76 -12.11
CA THR A 27 21.72 -4.00 -11.74
C THR A 27 21.70 -4.85 -10.46
N PRO A 28 20.98 -4.48 -9.40
CA PRO A 28 20.90 -5.29 -8.20
C PRO A 28 20.32 -6.66 -8.54
N ARG A 29 20.87 -7.70 -7.91
CA ARG A 29 20.44 -9.10 -8.07
C ARG A 29 19.24 -9.42 -7.18
N LEU A 30 19.08 -8.67 -6.09
CA LEU A 30 17.99 -8.82 -5.15
C LEU A 30 17.40 -7.47 -4.79
N VAL A 31 16.09 -7.34 -4.90
CA VAL A 31 15.30 -6.24 -4.30
C VAL A 31 14.61 -6.78 -3.07
N VAL A 32 14.81 -6.12 -1.93
CA VAL A 32 14.14 -6.43 -0.66
C VAL A 32 13.20 -5.28 -0.34
N ASN A 33 11.93 -5.46 -0.60
CA ASN A 33 10.90 -4.46 -0.30
C ASN A 33 10.28 -4.75 1.06
N ILE A 34 10.42 -3.82 1.99
CA ILE A 34 9.98 -3.94 3.39
C ILE A 34 8.89 -2.91 3.65
N THR A 35 7.68 -3.38 3.90
CA THR A 35 6.57 -2.54 4.36
C THR A 35 6.35 -2.76 5.85
N ILE A 36 6.37 -1.69 6.64
CA ILE A 36 6.19 -1.74 8.09
C ILE A 36 4.86 -1.05 8.42
N ASP A 37 3.91 -1.78 9.02
CA ASP A 37 2.65 -1.19 9.42
C ASP A 37 2.87 -0.18 10.53
N GLN A 38 2.40 1.06 10.35
CA GLN A 38 2.49 2.17 11.31
C GLN A 38 3.92 2.47 11.78
N LEU A 39 4.91 2.47 10.88
CA LEU A 39 6.26 2.92 11.22
C LEU A 39 6.20 4.36 11.74
N ARG A 40 6.60 4.55 13.00
CA ARG A 40 6.76 5.84 13.64
C ARG A 40 8.21 6.34 13.51
N ASP A 41 8.53 7.44 14.16
CA ASP A 41 9.79 8.19 14.03
C ASP A 41 11.10 7.39 14.29
N GLU A 42 10.99 6.18 14.81
CA GLU A 42 12.13 5.29 15.09
C GLU A 42 12.35 4.31 13.92
N TYR A 43 12.90 4.79 12.81
CA TYR A 43 13.46 3.86 11.82
C TYR A 43 14.90 3.50 12.18
N PRO A 44 15.33 2.28 11.85
CA PRO A 44 16.66 1.80 12.23
C PRO A 44 17.76 2.74 11.70
N PHE A 45 18.65 3.22 12.55
CA PHE A 45 19.83 4.02 12.21
C PHE A 45 20.74 3.36 11.15
N LEU A 46 20.53 2.08 10.91
CA LEU A 46 21.25 1.30 9.90
C LEU A 46 21.17 1.88 8.48
N PHE A 47 20.16 2.68 8.19
CA PHE A 47 19.94 3.26 6.87
C PHE A 47 20.47 4.70 6.73
N ASP A 48 21.23 5.22 7.71
CA ASP A 48 21.79 6.58 7.65
C ASP A 48 22.71 6.77 6.42
N ASP A 49 23.32 5.67 5.91
CA ASP A 49 24.07 5.64 4.66
C ASP A 49 23.22 5.46 3.41
N GLY A 50 21.90 5.57 3.49
CA GLY A 50 20.94 5.42 2.40
C GLY A 50 20.36 6.73 1.91
N LEU A 51 19.58 6.66 0.85
CA LEU A 51 18.75 7.74 0.36
C LEU A 51 17.41 7.72 1.11
N ILE A 52 17.16 8.74 1.92
CA ILE A 52 15.99 8.82 2.79
C ILE A 52 15.12 10.00 2.37
N TYR A 53 13.92 9.71 1.89
CA TYR A 53 12.85 10.68 1.72
C TYR A 53 12.07 10.75 3.03
N GLU A 54 12.21 11.85 3.79
CA GLU A 54 11.64 11.97 5.13
C GLU A 54 10.11 12.12 5.12
N GLN A 55 9.52 12.56 4.01
CA GLN A 55 8.10 12.90 3.90
C GLN A 55 7.41 12.10 2.79
N GLY A 56 7.41 10.77 2.92
CA GLY A 56 6.56 9.92 2.13
C GLY A 56 5.08 10.10 2.48
N PHE A 57 4.18 10.04 1.50
CA PHE A 57 2.75 10.16 1.73
C PHE A 57 1.93 9.31 0.76
N TYR A 58 0.70 9.00 1.14
CA TYR A 58 -0.32 8.43 0.28
C TYR A 58 -1.21 9.55 -0.27
N PRO A 59 -1.43 9.62 -1.60
CA PRO A 59 -2.24 10.69 -2.22
C PRO A 59 -3.76 10.45 -2.09
N TYR A 60 -4.19 9.54 -1.20
CA TYR A 60 -5.59 9.21 -0.97
C TYR A 60 -5.90 9.04 0.53
N GLY A 61 -7.18 9.19 0.90
CA GLY A 61 -7.57 9.41 2.29
C GLY A 61 -7.75 8.16 3.15
N GLN A 62 -8.25 7.06 2.60
CA GLN A 62 -8.45 5.82 3.37
C GLN A 62 -7.33 4.83 3.11
N ILE A 63 -6.54 4.54 4.16
CA ILE A 63 -5.41 3.63 4.05
C ILE A 63 -5.61 2.47 5.01
N ASP A 64 -5.81 1.29 4.46
CA ASP A 64 -5.64 0.01 5.17
C ASP A 64 -4.33 -0.62 4.71
N LEU A 65 -3.85 -1.64 5.41
CA LEU A 65 -2.61 -2.32 5.06
C LEU A 65 -2.66 -2.89 3.63
N SER A 66 -3.80 -3.45 3.23
CA SER A 66 -3.98 -4.02 1.89
C SER A 66 -3.93 -2.98 0.78
N SER A 67 -4.57 -1.81 0.95
CA SER A 67 -4.50 -0.73 -0.03
C SER A 67 -3.10 -0.13 -0.12
N ALA A 68 -2.42 0.02 1.03
CA ALA A 68 -1.04 0.51 1.10
C ALA A 68 -0.06 -0.42 0.35
N ILE A 69 -0.11 -1.72 0.65
CA ILE A 69 0.71 -2.74 0.00
C ILE A 69 0.47 -2.76 -1.51
N SER A 70 -0.81 -2.73 -1.93
CA SER A 70 -1.17 -2.73 -3.35
C SER A 70 -0.63 -1.50 -4.07
N SER A 71 -0.68 -0.31 -3.45
CA SER A 71 -0.07 0.90 -4.03
C SER A 71 1.44 0.82 -4.13
N VAL A 72 2.13 0.20 -3.18
CA VAL A 72 3.59 -0.02 -3.22
C VAL A 72 3.98 -0.90 -4.42
N VAL A 73 3.25 -2.00 -4.66
CA VAL A 73 3.63 -2.96 -5.70
C VAL A 73 3.12 -2.58 -7.09
N THR A 74 2.09 -1.72 -7.20
CA THR A 74 1.52 -1.28 -8.48
C THR A 74 1.97 0.10 -8.92
N GLY A 75 2.43 0.95 -7.98
CA GLY A 75 2.77 2.35 -8.25
C GLY A 75 1.56 3.21 -8.61
N THR A 76 0.37 2.87 -8.11
CA THR A 76 -0.87 3.62 -8.40
C THR A 76 -1.85 3.56 -7.21
N SER A 77 -2.93 4.33 -7.28
CA SER A 77 -3.94 4.45 -6.22
C SER A 77 -5.01 3.35 -6.26
N PRO A 78 -5.81 3.19 -5.17
CA PRO A 78 -6.94 2.27 -5.11
C PRO A 78 -7.96 2.42 -6.23
N PHE A 79 -8.12 3.61 -6.79
CA PHE A 79 -8.99 3.84 -7.93
C PHE A 79 -8.62 2.97 -9.15
N TYR A 80 -7.33 2.74 -9.39
CA TYR A 80 -6.85 1.93 -10.51
C TYR A 80 -6.60 0.47 -10.13
N HIS A 81 -5.97 0.21 -8.96
CA HIS A 81 -5.67 -1.17 -8.57
C HIS A 81 -6.82 -1.87 -7.85
N THR A 82 -7.91 -1.18 -7.52
CA THR A 82 -9.19 -1.66 -6.95
C THR A 82 -9.15 -2.22 -5.53
N ILE A 83 -8.01 -2.26 -4.86
CA ILE A 83 -7.90 -2.66 -3.46
C ILE A 83 -8.10 -1.44 -2.57
N THR A 84 -9.32 -1.25 -2.07
CA THR A 84 -9.72 -0.06 -1.29
C THR A 84 -9.54 -0.25 0.21
N ALA A 85 -9.59 -1.50 0.69
CA ALA A 85 -9.51 -1.85 2.11
C ALA A 85 -9.01 -3.29 2.29
N ASP A 86 -8.79 -3.72 3.54
CA ASP A 86 -8.48 -5.13 3.85
C ASP A 86 -9.66 -6.06 3.57
N LYS A 87 -10.87 -5.55 3.68
CA LYS A 87 -12.14 -6.26 3.43
C LYS A 87 -13.19 -5.28 2.94
N TRP A 88 -14.16 -5.78 2.18
CA TRP A 88 -15.37 -5.05 1.76
C TRP A 88 -16.58 -5.99 1.71
N LEU A 89 -17.76 -5.42 1.55
CA LEU A 89 -18.98 -6.18 1.34
C LEU A 89 -19.08 -6.56 -0.16
N ASP A 90 -19.15 -7.85 -0.44
CA ASP A 90 -19.47 -8.35 -1.78
C ASP A 90 -20.97 -8.13 -2.05
N ARG A 91 -21.28 -7.35 -3.08
CA ARG A 91 -22.68 -6.97 -3.38
C ARG A 91 -23.54 -8.14 -3.83
N SER A 92 -22.93 -9.18 -4.39
CA SER A 92 -23.67 -10.35 -4.91
C SER A 92 -24.13 -11.28 -3.79
N THR A 93 -23.31 -11.41 -2.75
CA THR A 93 -23.53 -12.33 -1.62
C THR A 93 -23.92 -11.64 -0.33
N LEU A 94 -23.71 -10.32 -0.23
CA LEU A 94 -23.82 -9.52 0.99
C LEU A 94 -22.96 -10.05 2.14
N GLN A 95 -21.86 -10.73 1.78
CA GLN A 95 -20.88 -11.23 2.73
C GLN A 95 -19.61 -10.39 2.70
N THR A 96 -18.95 -10.26 3.84
CA THR A 96 -17.65 -9.61 3.93
C THR A 96 -16.59 -10.52 3.34
N VAL A 97 -15.85 -10.03 2.36
CA VAL A 97 -14.73 -10.73 1.71
C VAL A 97 -13.42 -9.99 1.94
N ALA A 98 -12.33 -10.74 2.07
CA ALA A 98 -10.98 -10.17 2.19
C ALA A 98 -10.39 -9.90 0.80
N ALA A 99 -9.55 -8.86 0.71
CA ALA A 99 -8.76 -8.56 -0.47
C ALA A 99 -7.86 -9.75 -0.85
N LYS A 100 -7.78 -10.05 -2.14
CA LYS A 100 -6.98 -11.15 -2.70
C LYS A 100 -6.16 -10.65 -3.90
N PRO A 101 -5.07 -11.34 -4.26
CA PRO A 101 -4.27 -10.97 -5.43
C PRO A 101 -5.09 -10.80 -6.72
N LYS A 102 -6.05 -11.68 -6.97
CA LYS A 102 -6.93 -11.63 -8.16
C LYS A 102 -7.79 -10.36 -8.24
N ASP A 103 -7.96 -9.65 -7.13
CA ASP A 103 -8.74 -8.43 -7.06
C ASP A 103 -7.90 -7.19 -7.43
N ILE A 104 -6.57 -7.35 -7.64
CA ILE A 104 -5.70 -6.30 -8.18
C ILE A 104 -5.91 -6.22 -9.68
N ALA A 105 -6.51 -5.13 -10.15
CA ALA A 105 -6.93 -4.98 -11.55
C ALA A 105 -5.81 -4.59 -12.54
N VAL A 106 -4.59 -4.34 -12.04
CA VAL A 106 -3.46 -3.84 -12.82
C VAL A 106 -2.21 -4.67 -12.60
N SER A 107 -1.20 -4.56 -13.47
CA SER A 107 0.07 -5.25 -13.25
C SER A 107 0.83 -4.69 -12.05
N THR A 108 1.60 -5.55 -11.43
CA THR A 108 2.49 -5.22 -10.32
C THR A 108 3.95 -5.24 -10.77
N ILE A 109 4.85 -4.71 -9.93
CA ILE A 109 6.29 -4.80 -10.20
C ILE A 109 6.78 -6.26 -10.32
N GLY A 110 6.14 -7.19 -9.61
CA GLY A 110 6.40 -8.62 -9.75
C GLY A 110 5.99 -9.16 -11.13
N ASP A 111 4.81 -8.77 -11.63
CA ASP A 111 4.36 -9.19 -12.96
C ASP A 111 5.30 -8.68 -14.05
N GLU A 112 5.72 -7.42 -13.96
CA GLU A 112 6.67 -6.83 -14.90
C GLU A 112 8.06 -7.50 -14.83
N LEU A 113 8.51 -7.91 -13.63
CA LEU A 113 9.73 -8.71 -13.49
C LEU A 113 9.60 -10.06 -14.20
N LYS A 114 8.48 -10.77 -13.99
CA LYS A 114 8.22 -12.05 -14.67
C LYS A 114 8.23 -11.90 -16.19
N LEU A 115 7.58 -10.85 -16.67
CA LEU A 115 7.54 -10.58 -18.10
C LEU A 115 8.95 -10.27 -18.68
N ALA A 116 9.69 -9.39 -18.02
CA ALA A 116 11.02 -8.96 -18.46
C ALA A 116 12.06 -10.10 -18.43
N THR A 117 11.97 -10.99 -17.45
CA THR A 117 12.89 -12.12 -17.26
C THR A 117 12.40 -13.43 -17.87
N LYS A 118 11.28 -13.42 -18.61
CA LYS A 118 10.64 -14.61 -19.17
C LYS A 118 10.34 -15.69 -18.11
N GLY A 119 10.01 -15.24 -16.90
CA GLY A 119 9.67 -16.10 -15.77
C GLY A 119 10.84 -16.55 -14.90
N GLU A 120 12.10 -16.25 -15.26
CA GLU A 120 13.27 -16.69 -14.49
C GLU A 120 13.44 -15.93 -13.17
N GLY A 121 13.21 -14.60 -13.14
CA GLY A 121 13.27 -13.80 -11.91
C GLY A 121 12.29 -14.32 -10.87
N LYS A 122 12.74 -14.51 -9.64
CA LYS A 122 11.96 -15.08 -8.55
C LYS A 122 11.26 -13.98 -7.74
N ILE A 123 10.02 -14.27 -7.35
CA ILE A 123 9.22 -13.40 -6.48
C ILE A 123 8.85 -14.20 -5.25
N CYS A 124 9.30 -13.73 -4.10
CA CYS A 124 8.98 -14.32 -2.80
C CYS A 124 8.33 -13.28 -1.89
N ALA A 125 7.40 -13.72 -1.05
CA ALA A 125 6.76 -12.85 -0.08
C ALA A 125 6.61 -13.53 1.28
N ILE A 126 6.71 -12.73 2.34
CA ILE A 126 6.55 -13.21 3.70
C ILE A 126 5.85 -12.15 4.57
N ALA A 127 4.84 -12.57 5.31
CA ALA A 127 4.15 -11.77 6.31
C ALA A 127 3.60 -12.67 7.42
N ALA A 128 3.23 -12.08 8.56
CA ALA A 128 2.64 -12.86 9.65
C ALA A 128 1.25 -13.38 9.29
N LYS A 129 0.45 -12.63 8.50
CA LYS A 129 -0.89 -13.01 8.06
C LYS A 129 -0.87 -13.52 6.62
N LYS A 130 -1.68 -14.55 6.35
CA LYS A 130 -1.81 -15.14 5.02
C LYS A 130 -2.24 -14.13 3.97
N GLU A 131 -3.32 -13.40 4.26
CA GLU A 131 -3.91 -12.43 3.35
C GLU A 131 -2.90 -11.35 2.95
N THR A 132 -2.11 -10.86 3.92
CA THR A 132 -1.05 -9.88 3.68
C THR A 132 0.06 -10.45 2.82
N ALA A 133 0.52 -11.68 3.12
CA ALA A 133 1.58 -12.35 2.37
C ALA A 133 1.16 -12.62 0.91
N GLU A 134 -0.06 -13.11 0.70
CA GLU A 134 -0.61 -13.36 -0.63
C GLU A 134 -0.75 -12.05 -1.43
N LEU A 135 -1.27 -11.00 -0.81
CA LEU A 135 -1.52 -9.73 -1.50
C LEU A 135 -0.22 -9.03 -1.92
N ILE A 136 0.79 -8.97 -1.05
CA ILE A 136 2.08 -8.34 -1.40
C ILE A 136 2.85 -9.17 -2.43
N ALA A 137 2.64 -10.50 -2.45
CA ALA A 137 3.17 -11.40 -3.47
C ALA A 137 2.55 -11.18 -4.85
N SER A 138 1.34 -10.62 -4.88
CA SER A 138 0.57 -10.35 -6.09
C SER A 138 0.25 -11.61 -6.92
N HIS A 139 0.25 -11.52 -8.26
CA HIS A 139 -0.30 -12.57 -9.13
C HIS A 139 0.63 -13.78 -9.34
N ASN A 140 1.96 -13.58 -9.39
CA ASN A 140 2.90 -14.55 -9.95
C ASN A 140 4.08 -14.91 -9.04
N ALA A 141 3.83 -15.03 -7.73
CA ALA A 141 4.89 -15.36 -6.77
C ALA A 141 5.35 -16.83 -6.88
N ASN A 142 6.66 -17.05 -6.70
CA ASN A 142 7.26 -18.37 -6.61
C ASN A 142 7.04 -19.01 -5.23
N ARG A 143 7.11 -18.19 -4.18
CA ARG A 143 6.94 -18.64 -2.79
C ARG A 143 6.27 -17.57 -1.95
N ILE A 144 5.32 -18.02 -1.17
CA ILE A 144 4.60 -17.19 -0.18
C ILE A 144 4.68 -17.92 1.16
N LEU A 145 5.15 -17.21 2.19
CA LEU A 145 5.23 -17.72 3.54
C LEU A 145 4.40 -16.87 4.49
N TRP A 146 3.67 -17.53 5.36
CA TRP A 146 2.92 -16.90 6.45
C TRP A 146 2.90 -17.79 7.68
N ASN A 147 2.43 -17.26 8.79
CA ASN A 147 2.29 -18.02 10.02
C ASN A 147 1.06 -18.96 9.97
N GLU A 148 1.27 -20.22 9.67
CA GLU A 148 0.22 -21.24 9.68
C GLU A 148 -0.22 -21.61 11.11
N ASN A 149 0.67 -21.43 12.09
CA ASN A 149 0.39 -21.79 13.47
C ASN A 149 -0.31 -20.65 14.22
N LYS A 150 -1.63 -20.68 14.26
CA LYS A 150 -2.45 -19.68 14.98
C LYS A 150 -2.16 -19.59 16.49
N LYS A 151 -1.54 -20.61 17.09
CA LYS A 151 -1.20 -20.63 18.53
C LYS A 151 0.08 -19.87 18.87
N LYS A 152 1.00 -19.72 17.89
CA LYS A 152 2.27 -18.99 18.08
C LYS A 152 2.33 -17.84 17.07
N LYS A 153 2.08 -16.63 17.54
CA LYS A 153 2.18 -15.43 16.69
C LYS A 153 3.65 -15.21 16.27
N TRP A 154 3.88 -14.89 14.99
CA TRP A 154 5.19 -14.42 14.56
C TRP A 154 5.40 -12.98 15.05
N ASP A 155 6.53 -12.76 15.68
CA ASP A 155 7.09 -11.45 15.95
C ASP A 155 8.05 -11.03 14.83
N ALA A 156 8.61 -9.83 14.92
CA ALA A 156 9.55 -9.32 13.92
C ALA A 156 10.78 -10.23 13.77
N THR A 157 11.27 -10.81 14.85
CA THR A 157 12.42 -11.75 14.84
C THR A 157 12.10 -13.02 14.09
N SER A 158 10.96 -13.64 14.40
CA SER A 158 10.50 -14.87 13.72
C SER A 158 10.30 -14.65 12.23
N LEU A 159 9.72 -13.49 11.83
CA LEU A 159 9.53 -13.15 10.44
C LEU A 159 10.87 -12.98 9.72
N THR A 160 11.83 -12.28 10.35
CA THR A 160 13.19 -12.12 9.83
C THR A 160 13.91 -13.45 9.66
N ASP A 161 13.84 -14.34 10.64
CA ASP A 161 14.52 -15.64 10.58
C ASP A 161 13.96 -16.52 9.46
N ASN A 162 12.65 -16.51 9.27
CA ASN A 162 12.01 -17.20 8.15
C ASN A 162 12.38 -16.57 6.80
N ALA A 163 12.53 -15.25 6.73
CA ALA A 163 12.96 -14.56 5.51
C ALA A 163 14.39 -14.97 5.11
N LEU A 164 15.32 -15.03 6.07
CA LEU A 164 16.70 -15.45 5.82
C LEU A 164 16.79 -16.92 5.37
N GLN A 165 15.98 -17.79 5.97
CA GLN A 165 15.86 -19.18 5.52
C GLN A 165 15.32 -19.28 4.08
N LEU A 166 14.31 -18.45 3.75
CA LEU A 166 13.72 -18.39 2.41
C LEU A 166 14.74 -17.94 1.36
N ILE A 167 15.51 -16.90 1.65
CA ILE A 167 16.58 -16.40 0.75
C ILE A 167 17.56 -17.51 0.44
N THR A 168 18.03 -18.23 1.45
CA THR A 168 19.00 -19.31 1.29
C THR A 168 18.40 -20.49 0.53
N LYS A 169 17.17 -20.89 0.84
CA LYS A 169 16.49 -22.03 0.23
C LYS A 169 16.18 -21.81 -1.23
N GLU A 170 15.64 -20.64 -1.57
CA GLU A 170 15.27 -20.27 -2.94
C GLU A 170 16.47 -19.66 -3.73
N GLN A 171 17.64 -19.49 -3.09
CA GLN A 171 18.85 -18.92 -3.67
C GLN A 171 18.58 -17.52 -4.30
N LEU A 172 17.86 -16.64 -3.56
CA LEU A 172 17.53 -15.32 -4.06
C LEU A 172 18.79 -14.46 -4.23
N GLY A 173 18.92 -13.81 -5.39
CA GLY A 173 20.08 -12.97 -5.72
C GLY A 173 21.37 -13.75 -6.01
N ALA A 174 21.31 -15.08 -6.20
CA ALA A 174 22.48 -15.90 -6.46
C ALA A 174 23.05 -15.70 -7.88
N ASP A 175 22.21 -15.40 -8.85
CA ASP A 175 22.61 -15.15 -10.24
C ASP A 175 22.50 -13.66 -10.62
N THR A 176 22.57 -13.34 -11.91
CA THR A 176 22.51 -11.96 -12.43
C THR A 176 21.10 -11.50 -12.77
N ILE A 177 20.11 -12.39 -12.68
CA ILE A 177 18.71 -12.07 -12.92
C ILE A 177 18.13 -11.49 -11.63
N PRO A 178 17.49 -10.32 -11.67
CA PRO A 178 16.92 -9.73 -10.47
C PRO A 178 15.81 -10.60 -9.86
N ASP A 179 15.86 -10.77 -8.54
CA ASP A 179 14.80 -11.36 -7.73
C ASP A 179 14.15 -10.29 -6.84
N ILE A 180 12.92 -10.50 -6.42
CA ILE A 180 12.24 -9.62 -5.46
C ILE A 180 11.77 -10.42 -4.26
N LEU A 181 12.14 -9.95 -3.06
CA LEU A 181 11.61 -10.40 -1.79
C LEU A 181 10.74 -9.31 -1.16
N PHE A 182 9.49 -9.59 -0.95
CA PHE A 182 8.56 -8.73 -0.23
C PHE A 182 8.41 -9.14 1.22
N LEU A 183 8.49 -8.19 2.12
CA LEU A 183 8.33 -8.37 3.57
C LEU A 183 7.29 -7.38 4.10
N ALA A 184 6.32 -7.88 4.86
CA ALA A 184 5.36 -7.03 5.56
C ALA A 184 5.41 -7.31 7.07
N TYR A 185 5.83 -6.31 7.83
CA TYR A 185 5.87 -6.34 9.29
C TYR A 185 4.61 -5.68 9.86
N ASP A 186 3.96 -6.36 10.80
CA ASP A 186 2.86 -5.77 11.58
C ASP A 186 3.36 -4.59 12.45
N ALA A 187 2.45 -3.72 12.91
CA ALA A 187 2.72 -2.64 13.86
C ALA A 187 3.14 -3.19 15.23
N GLN A 188 4.43 -3.38 15.42
CA GLN A 188 5.04 -3.92 16.64
C GLN A 188 6.49 -3.44 16.77
N PRO A 189 7.09 -3.55 17.95
CA PRO A 189 8.51 -3.26 18.12
C PRO A 189 9.38 -4.13 17.21
N LEU A 190 10.19 -3.51 16.36
CA LEU A 190 11.05 -4.22 15.42
C LEU A 190 12.35 -4.72 16.08
N GLY A 191 12.79 -4.05 17.16
CA GLY A 191 14.06 -4.35 17.83
C GLY A 191 15.21 -4.41 16.82
N ASN A 192 16.03 -5.46 16.90
CA ASN A 192 17.16 -5.66 16.00
C ASN A 192 16.80 -6.49 14.74
N ALA A 193 15.51 -6.77 14.49
CA ALA A 193 15.09 -7.67 13.42
C ALA A 193 15.51 -7.17 12.02
N ILE A 194 15.28 -5.90 11.73
CA ILE A 194 15.66 -5.29 10.45
C ILE A 194 17.18 -5.20 10.30
N THR A 195 17.89 -4.81 11.37
CA THR A 195 19.37 -4.77 11.38
C THR A 195 19.96 -6.15 11.07
N LYS A 196 19.43 -7.19 11.70
CA LYS A 196 19.82 -8.59 11.44
C LYS A 196 19.53 -8.96 9.98
N LEU A 197 18.33 -8.65 9.48
CA LEU A 197 17.94 -8.96 8.09
C LEU A 197 18.94 -8.36 7.10
N VAL A 198 19.21 -7.06 7.21
CA VAL A 198 20.10 -6.34 6.30
C VAL A 198 21.51 -6.89 6.37
N SER A 199 22.07 -7.02 7.57
CA SER A 199 23.45 -7.50 7.74
C SER A 199 23.67 -8.93 7.22
N GLU A 200 22.70 -9.83 7.39
CA GLU A 200 22.80 -11.18 6.87
C GLU A 200 22.62 -11.23 5.33
N ILE A 201 21.70 -10.44 4.78
CA ILE A 201 21.56 -10.34 3.31
C ILE A 201 22.82 -9.75 2.67
N GLU A 202 23.43 -8.74 3.28
CA GLU A 202 24.70 -8.18 2.80
C GLU A 202 25.83 -9.20 2.79
N LYS A 203 25.86 -10.13 3.73
CA LYS A 203 26.84 -11.24 3.73
C LYS A 203 26.55 -12.28 2.63
N ILE A 204 25.29 -12.58 2.36
CA ILE A 204 24.86 -13.59 1.40
C ILE A 204 24.98 -13.10 -0.04
N VAL A 205 24.41 -11.91 -0.32
CA VAL A 205 24.24 -11.35 -1.69
C VAL A 205 25.23 -10.22 -1.97
N GLY A 206 25.58 -9.45 -0.95
CA GLY A 206 26.42 -8.26 -1.01
C GLY A 206 25.64 -6.95 -1.06
N LYS A 207 26.12 -5.91 -0.34
CA LYS A 207 25.49 -4.58 -0.28
C LYS A 207 25.22 -3.99 -1.67
N ASN A 208 26.21 -4.05 -2.57
CA ASN A 208 26.09 -3.45 -3.90
C ASN A 208 25.21 -4.25 -4.87
N ASN A 209 24.89 -5.49 -4.53
CA ASN A 209 24.03 -6.36 -5.33
C ASN A 209 22.57 -6.39 -4.79
N THR A 210 22.31 -5.72 -3.67
CA THR A 210 20.98 -5.71 -3.02
C THR A 210 20.44 -4.29 -2.97
N LEU A 211 19.20 -4.10 -3.38
CA LEU A 211 18.43 -2.89 -3.16
C LEU A 211 17.44 -3.14 -2.03
N PHE A 212 17.60 -2.45 -0.92
CA PHE A 212 16.58 -2.41 0.14
C PHE A 212 15.67 -1.20 -0.08
N VAL A 213 14.37 -1.44 -0.01
CA VAL A 213 13.34 -0.40 -0.06
C VAL A 213 12.48 -0.54 1.19
N VAL A 214 12.50 0.46 2.06
CA VAL A 214 11.74 0.43 3.32
C VAL A 214 10.70 1.52 3.32
N THR A 215 9.47 1.17 3.67
CA THR A 215 8.34 2.11 3.70
C THR A 215 7.32 1.73 4.79
N SER A 216 6.29 2.54 4.93
CA SER A 216 5.24 2.38 5.94
C SER A 216 3.84 2.52 5.35
N THR A 217 2.83 2.20 6.14
CA THR A 217 1.41 2.42 5.82
C THR A 217 0.96 3.87 5.99
N GLY A 218 1.77 4.74 6.57
CA GLY A 218 1.54 6.20 6.60
C GLY A 218 0.31 6.65 7.39
N TYR A 219 -0.09 5.93 8.43
CA TYR A 219 -1.14 6.39 9.33
C TYR A 219 -0.79 6.13 10.80
N THR A 220 -1.42 6.89 11.68
CA THR A 220 -1.40 6.67 13.13
C THR A 220 -2.82 6.48 13.65
N VAL A 221 -2.96 5.69 14.70
CA VAL A 221 -4.25 5.57 15.40
C VAL A 221 -4.43 6.80 16.29
N GLU A 222 -5.61 7.39 16.22
CA GLU A 222 -5.95 8.56 17.02
C GLU A 222 -5.87 8.24 18.52
N ASN A 223 -5.23 9.14 19.28
CA ASN A 223 -5.23 9.08 20.74
C ASN A 223 -6.38 9.94 21.29
N THR A 224 -7.44 9.31 21.72
CA THR A 224 -8.65 9.98 22.23
C THR A 224 -8.62 10.26 23.72
N SER A 225 -7.57 9.86 24.44
CA SER A 225 -7.48 9.91 25.90
C SER A 225 -7.57 11.34 26.48
N GLU A 226 -7.23 12.36 25.72
CA GLU A 226 -7.25 13.76 26.17
C GLU A 226 -8.51 14.54 25.79
N TYR A 227 -9.40 13.97 24.98
CA TYR A 227 -10.54 14.72 24.45
C TYR A 227 -11.49 15.21 25.53
N ALA A 228 -11.74 14.40 26.58
CA ALA A 228 -12.53 14.80 27.73
C ALA A 228 -11.92 16.02 28.47
N LYS A 229 -10.60 16.10 28.54
CA LYS A 229 -9.86 17.20 29.16
C LYS A 229 -10.09 18.55 28.44
N TYR A 230 -10.28 18.51 27.13
CA TYR A 230 -10.52 19.69 26.30
C TYR A 230 -11.99 19.92 25.95
N ASN A 231 -12.93 19.18 26.58
CA ASN A 231 -14.36 19.21 26.28
C ASN A 231 -14.68 18.98 24.80
N ILE A 232 -13.89 18.18 24.12
CA ILE A 232 -14.15 17.79 22.72
C ILE A 232 -15.30 16.77 22.73
N PRO A 233 -16.40 17.01 21.99
CA PRO A 233 -17.53 16.09 21.95
C PRO A 233 -17.11 14.73 21.41
N THR A 234 -17.42 13.67 22.16
CA THR A 234 -17.18 12.28 21.75
C THR A 234 -18.50 11.51 21.73
N GLY A 235 -18.53 10.38 21.04
CA GLY A 235 -19.71 9.55 20.96
C GLY A 235 -19.48 8.28 20.16
N VAL A 236 -20.56 7.55 19.92
CA VAL A 236 -20.53 6.33 19.10
C VAL A 236 -21.44 6.50 17.90
N TYR A 237 -20.86 6.29 16.72
CA TYR A 237 -21.60 6.20 15.46
C TYR A 237 -21.97 4.73 15.22
N TYR A 238 -23.25 4.43 15.22
CA TYR A 238 -23.77 3.08 15.03
C TYR A 238 -24.11 2.82 13.57
N THR A 239 -23.41 1.88 12.94
CA THR A 239 -23.49 1.66 11.49
C THR A 239 -24.86 1.14 11.04
N ASN A 240 -25.40 0.10 11.72
CA ASN A 240 -26.69 -0.50 11.33
C ASN A 240 -27.86 0.42 11.64
N ARG A 241 -27.82 1.10 12.77
CA ARG A 241 -28.85 2.10 13.12
C ARG A 241 -28.92 3.21 12.09
N THR A 242 -27.76 3.73 11.69
CA THR A 242 -27.67 4.77 10.65
C THR A 242 -28.20 4.29 9.31
N ALA A 243 -27.86 3.06 8.91
CA ALA A 243 -28.38 2.45 7.69
C ALA A 243 -29.92 2.31 7.72
N ASN A 244 -30.48 1.89 8.85
CA ASN A 244 -31.92 1.79 9.00
C ASN A 244 -32.60 3.16 8.94
N LEU A 245 -32.05 4.18 9.60
CA LEU A 245 -32.59 5.54 9.56
C LEU A 245 -32.49 6.12 8.13
N LEU A 246 -31.38 5.90 7.43
CA LEU A 246 -31.23 6.29 6.03
C LEU A 246 -32.26 5.59 5.14
N ASN A 247 -32.46 4.29 5.34
CA ASN A 247 -33.48 3.54 4.59
C ASN A 247 -34.89 4.09 4.81
N MET A 248 -35.24 4.46 6.06
CA MET A 248 -36.52 5.11 6.39
C MET A 248 -36.65 6.47 5.70
N TYR A 249 -35.60 7.29 5.72
CA TYR A 249 -35.59 8.59 5.07
C TYR A 249 -35.79 8.47 3.56
N LEU A 250 -35.05 7.59 2.88
CA LEU A 250 -35.20 7.34 1.44
C LEU A 250 -36.58 6.77 1.11
N GLY A 251 -37.13 5.93 2.01
CA GLY A 251 -38.48 5.41 1.90
C GLY A 251 -39.57 6.49 2.02
N ALA A 252 -39.34 7.51 2.81
CA ALA A 252 -40.23 8.66 2.90
C ALA A 252 -40.22 9.52 1.63
N LEU A 253 -39.06 9.61 0.95
CA LEU A 253 -38.94 10.37 -0.30
C LEU A 253 -39.54 9.63 -1.50
N TRP A 254 -39.33 8.33 -1.62
CA TRP A 254 -39.62 7.58 -2.84
C TRP A 254 -40.57 6.39 -2.67
N GLY A 255 -41.21 6.30 -1.52
CA GLY A 255 -42.09 5.21 -1.16
C GLY A 255 -41.39 4.03 -0.54
N GLN A 256 -42.17 3.08 -0.01
CA GLN A 256 -41.59 1.91 0.66
C GLN A 256 -40.64 1.11 -0.23
N GLY A 257 -39.52 0.69 0.35
CA GLY A 257 -38.50 -0.12 -0.31
C GLY A 257 -37.26 -0.33 0.55
N LYS A 258 -36.42 -1.26 0.16
CA LYS A 258 -35.10 -1.48 0.75
C LYS A 258 -34.05 -0.75 -0.09
N TYR A 259 -33.77 0.50 0.25
CA TYR A 259 -32.82 1.36 -0.48
C TYR A 259 -31.38 1.18 0.00
N VAL A 260 -31.16 0.76 1.23
CA VAL A 260 -29.83 0.40 1.76
C VAL A 260 -29.73 -1.12 1.75
N GLU A 261 -28.77 -1.63 0.99
CA GLU A 261 -28.53 -3.05 0.82
C GLU A 261 -27.76 -3.64 2.00
N GLY A 262 -26.72 -2.92 2.45
CA GLY A 262 -25.88 -3.31 3.58
C GLY A 262 -24.91 -2.22 4.00
N THR A 263 -24.16 -2.51 5.06
CA THR A 263 -23.07 -1.68 5.57
C THR A 263 -21.88 -2.55 5.93
N TYR A 264 -20.70 -1.98 5.78
CA TYR A 264 -19.47 -2.56 6.33
C TYR A 264 -18.51 -1.46 6.76
N ARG A 265 -18.15 -1.44 8.05
CA ARG A 265 -17.36 -0.36 8.63
C ARG A 265 -18.02 1.01 8.36
N ASN A 266 -17.31 1.91 7.74
CA ASN A 266 -17.76 3.26 7.37
C ASN A 266 -18.40 3.33 5.97
N GLN A 267 -18.65 2.21 5.33
CA GLN A 267 -19.20 2.13 3.98
C GLN A 267 -20.68 1.77 4.02
N ILE A 268 -21.47 2.45 3.20
CA ILE A 268 -22.90 2.19 3.01
C ILE A 268 -23.14 1.81 1.56
N TYR A 269 -23.81 0.70 1.34
CA TYR A 269 -24.14 0.13 0.05
C TYR A 269 -25.59 0.35 -0.26
N LEU A 270 -25.90 1.11 -1.31
CA LEU A 270 -27.28 1.31 -1.78
C LEU A 270 -27.72 0.14 -2.65
N ASN A 271 -29.01 -0.18 -2.59
CA ASN A 271 -29.62 -1.23 -3.40
C ASN A 271 -29.89 -0.71 -4.82
N HIS A 272 -28.96 -0.98 -5.74
CA HIS A 272 -29.06 -0.51 -7.13
C HIS A 272 -30.31 -1.06 -7.83
N GLN A 273 -30.69 -2.33 -7.60
CA GLN A 273 -31.89 -2.92 -8.20
C GLN A 273 -33.17 -2.19 -7.73
N GLN A 274 -33.24 -1.86 -6.45
CA GLN A 274 -34.38 -1.09 -5.91
C GLN A 274 -34.45 0.31 -6.55
N LEU A 275 -33.32 1.00 -6.68
CA LEU A 275 -33.25 2.31 -7.34
C LEU A 275 -33.69 2.24 -8.80
N GLU A 276 -33.20 1.28 -9.57
CA GLU A 276 -33.59 1.05 -10.96
C GLU A 276 -35.09 0.76 -11.08
N SER A 277 -35.65 -0.10 -10.23
CA SER A 277 -37.08 -0.42 -10.23
C SER A 277 -37.98 0.79 -10.01
N LYS A 278 -37.47 1.77 -9.25
CA LYS A 278 -38.14 3.04 -8.97
C LYS A 278 -37.76 4.16 -9.94
N ARG A 279 -36.89 3.90 -10.92
CA ARG A 279 -36.35 4.88 -11.87
C ARG A 279 -35.64 6.06 -11.19
N ILE A 280 -34.92 5.77 -10.10
CA ILE A 280 -34.13 6.74 -9.35
C ILE A 280 -32.68 6.59 -9.79
N SER A 281 -32.02 7.68 -10.16
CA SER A 281 -30.60 7.63 -10.51
C SER A 281 -29.74 7.38 -9.27
N LEU A 282 -28.64 6.63 -9.43
CA LEU A 282 -27.69 6.43 -8.33
C LEU A 282 -27.11 7.75 -7.82
N THR A 283 -26.88 8.71 -8.73
CA THR A 283 -26.40 10.06 -8.38
C THR A 283 -27.40 10.79 -7.46
N ASP A 284 -28.69 10.78 -7.78
CA ASP A 284 -29.71 11.44 -6.93
C ASP A 284 -29.80 10.73 -5.58
N ALA A 285 -29.77 9.39 -5.59
CA ALA A 285 -29.85 8.59 -4.36
C ALA A 285 -28.66 8.87 -3.44
N THR A 286 -27.44 8.89 -3.95
CA THR A 286 -26.23 9.18 -3.17
C THR A 286 -26.19 10.62 -2.67
N LEU A 287 -26.65 11.59 -3.45
CA LEU A 287 -26.76 12.99 -2.99
C LEU A 287 -27.76 13.15 -1.84
N LYS A 288 -28.97 12.54 -1.95
CA LYS A 288 -29.95 12.58 -0.87
C LYS A 288 -29.49 11.84 0.38
N ALA A 289 -28.84 10.69 0.20
CA ALA A 289 -28.23 9.95 1.30
C ALA A 289 -27.12 10.76 2.00
N LYS A 290 -26.26 11.44 1.24
CA LYS A 290 -25.20 12.32 1.76
C LYS A 290 -25.81 13.50 2.55
N GLU A 291 -26.82 14.17 2.01
CA GLU A 291 -27.51 15.28 2.69
C GLU A 291 -28.04 14.82 4.07
N PHE A 292 -28.66 13.64 4.13
CA PHE A 292 -29.17 13.07 5.38
C PHE A 292 -28.05 12.72 6.37
N LEU A 293 -27.01 12.01 5.90
CA LEU A 293 -25.91 11.53 6.73
C LEU A 293 -25.12 12.70 7.35
N LEU A 294 -24.93 13.80 6.62
CA LEU A 294 -24.24 14.99 7.13
C LEU A 294 -24.97 15.68 8.30
N GLN A 295 -26.27 15.38 8.52
CA GLN A 295 -27.03 15.91 9.66
C GLN A 295 -26.90 15.01 10.91
N MET A 296 -26.29 13.82 10.77
CA MET A 296 -26.15 12.91 11.89
C MET A 296 -24.99 13.32 12.80
N SER A 297 -25.20 13.16 14.10
CA SER A 297 -24.16 13.43 15.10
C SER A 297 -22.93 12.57 14.85
N GLY A 298 -21.76 13.18 14.93
CA GLY A 298 -20.48 12.50 14.76
C GLY A 298 -20.01 12.36 13.31
N VAL A 299 -20.83 12.68 12.32
CA VAL A 299 -20.42 12.66 10.92
C VAL A 299 -19.66 13.94 10.59
N LYS A 300 -18.43 13.78 10.05
CA LYS A 300 -17.56 14.86 9.60
C LYS A 300 -17.71 15.11 8.08
N ARG A 301 -17.69 14.03 7.32
CA ARG A 301 -17.73 14.07 5.86
C ARG A 301 -18.36 12.79 5.32
N VAL A 302 -18.95 12.90 4.14
CA VAL A 302 -19.46 11.76 3.38
C VAL A 302 -18.93 11.87 1.96
N ASP A 303 -18.16 10.88 1.52
CA ASP A 303 -17.66 10.75 0.18
C ASP A 303 -18.58 9.84 -0.64
N ILE A 304 -18.77 10.18 -1.92
CA ILE A 304 -19.62 9.43 -2.86
C ILE A 304 -18.69 8.70 -3.84
N HIS A 305 -18.89 7.39 -4.00
CA HIS A 305 -18.19 6.54 -4.92
C HIS A 305 -19.19 5.94 -5.91
N LEU A 306 -19.20 6.47 -7.13
CA LEU A 306 -20.12 6.01 -8.17
C LEU A 306 -19.41 4.98 -9.06
N TYR A 307 -19.96 3.76 -9.08
CA TYR A 307 -19.46 2.66 -9.95
C TYR A 307 -18.04 2.16 -9.65
N GLU A 308 -17.44 2.55 -8.55
CA GLU A 308 -16.17 2.02 -8.12
C GLU A 308 -16.35 0.60 -7.56
N GLN A 309 -15.36 -0.26 -7.83
CA GLN A 309 -15.36 -1.63 -7.32
C GLN A 309 -14.85 -1.68 -5.88
N HIS A 310 -15.31 -2.67 -5.12
CA HIS A 310 -14.81 -3.00 -3.79
C HIS A 310 -14.95 -1.87 -2.74
N ILE A 311 -15.91 -0.97 -2.96
CA ILE A 311 -16.24 0.10 -2.02
C ILE A 311 -17.75 0.34 -2.00
N GLY A 312 -18.27 0.87 -0.87
CA GLY A 312 -19.66 1.30 -0.77
C GLY A 312 -19.94 2.57 -1.57
N ASP A 313 -21.20 2.80 -1.95
CA ASP A 313 -21.59 4.02 -2.66
C ASP A 313 -21.35 5.29 -1.85
N LEU A 314 -21.36 5.16 -0.52
CA LEU A 314 -21.10 6.23 0.44
C LEU A 314 -20.08 5.77 1.46
N VAL A 315 -19.11 6.62 1.72
CA VAL A 315 -18.09 6.41 2.76
C VAL A 315 -18.19 7.53 3.79
N VAL A 316 -18.44 7.16 5.03
CA VAL A 316 -18.66 8.10 6.14
C VAL A 316 -17.38 8.30 6.91
N GLU A 317 -16.88 9.53 6.98
CA GLU A 317 -15.83 9.95 7.90
C GLU A 317 -16.46 10.52 9.16
N ILE A 318 -16.09 9.99 10.32
CA ILE A 318 -16.57 10.47 11.61
C ILE A 318 -15.63 11.52 12.22
N ASN A 319 -16.17 12.34 13.10
CA ASN A 319 -15.38 13.35 13.81
C ASN A 319 -14.30 12.71 14.69
N PRO A 320 -13.16 13.40 14.90
CA PRO A 320 -12.19 13.01 15.91
C PRO A 320 -12.85 12.74 17.27
N GLY A 321 -12.38 11.70 17.95
CA GLY A 321 -12.95 11.29 19.26
C GLY A 321 -14.21 10.45 19.20
N TRP A 322 -14.84 10.30 18.02
CA TRP A 322 -15.99 9.41 17.86
C TRP A 322 -15.51 7.99 17.55
N GLN A 323 -16.24 7.01 18.07
CA GLN A 323 -16.04 5.59 17.78
C GLN A 323 -17.06 5.13 16.74
N MET A 324 -16.69 4.14 15.92
CA MET A 324 -17.63 3.50 15.01
C MET A 324 -17.88 2.05 15.46
N GLN A 325 -19.13 1.67 15.56
CA GLN A 325 -19.51 0.35 16.07
C GLN A 325 -20.68 -0.23 15.26
N ASN A 326 -20.62 -1.53 15.03
CA ASN A 326 -21.77 -2.28 14.58
C ASN A 326 -22.66 -2.57 15.80
N ASP A 327 -23.89 -2.06 15.83
CA ASP A 327 -24.79 -2.17 16.97
C ASP A 327 -25.40 -3.57 17.16
N ASP A 328 -25.38 -4.42 16.13
CA ASP A 328 -25.87 -5.80 16.22
C ASP A 328 -24.79 -6.77 16.74
N THR A 329 -23.54 -6.60 16.25
CA THR A 329 -22.42 -7.50 16.61
C THR A 329 -21.53 -6.95 17.71
N HIS A 330 -21.70 -5.68 18.09
CA HIS A 330 -20.82 -4.92 18.99
C HIS A 330 -19.35 -4.83 18.51
N GLU A 331 -19.10 -5.09 17.24
CA GLU A 331 -17.78 -4.95 16.65
C GLU A 331 -17.40 -3.47 16.53
N GLU A 332 -16.25 -3.10 17.09
CA GLU A 332 -15.69 -1.75 16.97
C GLU A 332 -14.78 -1.66 15.74
N PHE A 333 -14.96 -0.61 14.96
CA PHE A 333 -14.15 -0.34 13.77
C PHE A 333 -13.17 0.80 14.00
N LYS A 334 -11.90 0.53 13.80
CA LYS A 334 -10.83 1.55 13.84
C LYS A 334 -10.80 2.32 12.52
N VAL A 335 -11.67 3.31 12.38
CA VAL A 335 -11.79 4.13 11.16
C VAL A 335 -11.12 5.49 11.28
N ASN A 336 -10.86 5.97 12.49
CA ASN A 336 -10.14 7.23 12.73
C ASN A 336 -8.63 7.00 12.62
N LYS A 337 -8.13 7.13 11.42
CA LYS A 337 -6.72 7.08 11.10
C LYS A 337 -6.26 8.47 10.71
N GLN A 338 -5.24 8.97 11.39
CA GLN A 338 -4.60 10.22 11.02
C GLN A 338 -3.50 9.90 10.00
N LEU A 339 -3.56 10.54 8.84
CA LEU A 339 -2.48 10.43 7.86
C LEU A 339 -1.23 11.11 8.43
N ALA A 340 -0.11 10.42 8.35
CA ALA A 340 1.18 10.91 8.79
C ALA A 340 2.20 10.74 7.68
N TYR A 341 3.15 11.67 7.60
CA TYR A 341 4.34 11.44 6.80
C TYR A 341 5.16 10.30 7.40
N PHE A 342 5.86 9.58 6.53
CA PHE A 342 6.70 8.45 6.91
C PHE A 342 7.94 8.42 6.02
N PRO A 343 9.03 7.78 6.43
CA PRO A 343 10.20 7.68 5.59
C PRO A 343 9.99 6.67 4.46
N ILE A 344 10.51 7.02 3.28
CA ILE A 344 10.77 6.08 2.18
C ILE A 344 12.27 6.01 2.02
N ILE A 345 12.83 4.82 2.21
CA ILE A 345 14.27 4.61 2.29
C ILE A 345 14.72 3.68 1.17
N PHE A 346 15.76 4.08 0.44
CA PHE A 346 16.47 3.26 -0.52
C PHE A 346 17.91 3.08 -0.04
N TYR A 347 18.36 1.83 0.06
CA TYR A 347 19.68 1.50 0.60
C TYR A 347 20.34 0.37 -0.18
N GLY A 348 21.66 0.39 -0.32
CA GLY A 348 22.41 -0.57 -1.12
C GLY A 348 22.44 -0.23 -2.60
N ALA A 349 22.79 -1.16 -3.46
CA ALA A 349 22.84 -1.00 -4.93
C ALA A 349 23.60 0.24 -5.42
N ASN A 350 24.63 0.68 -4.68
CA ASN A 350 25.40 1.91 -4.93
C ASN A 350 24.57 3.20 -4.88
N ILE A 351 23.45 3.22 -4.19
CA ILE A 351 22.66 4.44 -3.97
C ILE A 351 23.42 5.36 -3.00
N PRO A 352 23.62 6.65 -3.35
CA PRO A 352 24.30 7.58 -2.48
C PRO A 352 23.48 7.91 -1.24
N ALA A 353 24.16 8.17 -0.13
CA ALA A 353 23.53 8.64 1.08
C ALA A 353 23.03 10.09 0.92
N GLU A 354 21.74 10.31 1.10
CA GLU A 354 21.12 11.63 1.03
C GLU A 354 19.84 11.67 1.87
N ARG A 355 19.53 12.82 2.47
CA ARG A 355 18.26 13.09 3.15
C ARG A 355 17.49 14.13 2.38
N VAL A 356 16.30 13.76 1.90
CA VAL A 356 15.42 14.58 1.07
C VAL A 356 14.16 14.92 1.85
N LYS A 357 13.91 16.24 2.03
CA LYS A 357 12.73 16.74 2.76
C LYS A 357 11.52 17.03 1.86
N THR A 358 11.71 17.01 0.54
CA THR A 358 10.60 17.19 -0.40
C THR A 358 9.62 16.02 -0.27
N PRO A 359 8.32 16.29 -0.11
CA PRO A 359 7.31 15.24 -0.04
C PRO A 359 7.28 14.39 -1.33
N VAL A 360 7.20 13.07 -1.16
CA VAL A 360 7.16 12.11 -2.27
C VAL A 360 6.01 11.12 -2.10
N SER A 361 5.35 10.78 -3.20
CA SER A 361 4.25 9.81 -3.17
C SER A 361 4.75 8.38 -3.10
N ILE A 362 4.01 7.55 -2.36
CA ILE A 362 4.22 6.10 -2.33
C ILE A 362 4.17 5.45 -3.72
N GLU A 363 3.40 6.02 -4.63
CA GLU A 363 3.26 5.55 -6.01
C GLU A 363 4.57 5.59 -6.80
N GLN A 364 5.57 6.37 -6.34
CA GLN A 364 6.88 6.48 -6.98
C GLN A 364 7.82 5.30 -6.66
N ILE A 365 7.47 4.42 -5.72
CA ILE A 365 8.31 3.27 -5.32
C ILE A 365 8.42 2.25 -6.45
N ALA A 366 7.29 1.76 -6.97
CA ALA A 366 7.31 0.74 -8.03
C ALA A 366 8.09 1.18 -9.27
N PRO A 367 7.89 2.40 -9.84
CA PRO A 367 8.67 2.85 -10.99
C PRO A 367 10.14 3.08 -10.66
N THR A 368 10.49 3.45 -9.42
CA THR A 368 11.90 3.58 -8.99
C THR A 368 12.58 2.21 -8.93
N ILE A 369 11.93 1.19 -8.37
CA ILE A 369 12.42 -0.20 -8.40
C ILE A 369 12.57 -0.65 -9.86
N ALA A 370 11.53 -0.46 -10.69
CA ALA A 370 11.54 -0.86 -12.10
C ALA A 370 12.72 -0.26 -12.85
N LYS A 371 12.98 1.05 -12.70
CA LYS A 371 14.12 1.75 -13.28
C LYS A 371 15.45 1.15 -12.80
N THR A 372 15.58 0.88 -11.51
CA THR A 372 16.82 0.37 -10.91
C THR A 372 17.16 -1.04 -11.40
N ILE A 373 16.17 -1.92 -11.57
CA ILE A 373 16.37 -3.27 -12.11
C ILE A 373 16.18 -3.33 -13.64
N ARG A 374 15.97 -2.19 -14.30
CA ARG A 374 15.86 -2.03 -15.77
C ARG A 374 14.74 -2.83 -16.40
N ILE A 375 13.58 -2.80 -15.79
CA ILE A 375 12.34 -3.35 -16.34
C ILE A 375 11.32 -2.24 -16.56
N ARG A 376 10.21 -2.56 -17.18
CA ARG A 376 9.08 -1.63 -17.33
C ARG A 376 8.40 -1.41 -15.97
N ALA A 377 7.91 -0.20 -15.73
CA ALA A 377 7.00 0.08 -14.61
C ALA A 377 5.64 -0.62 -14.81
N PRO A 378 4.89 -0.91 -13.74
CA PRO A 378 3.52 -1.44 -13.84
C PRO A 378 2.63 -0.61 -14.78
N ASN A 379 1.69 -1.27 -15.45
CA ASN A 379 0.93 -0.71 -16.58
C ASN A 379 0.07 0.52 -16.22
N ALA A 380 -0.41 0.61 -14.99
CA ALA A 380 -1.21 1.75 -14.51
C ALA A 380 -0.39 2.78 -13.72
N CYS A 381 0.93 2.59 -13.62
CA CYS A 381 1.80 3.54 -12.92
C CYS A 381 2.01 4.78 -13.77
N MET A 382 1.56 5.94 -13.26
CA MET A 382 1.75 7.25 -13.89
C MET A 382 2.84 8.08 -13.19
N ALA A 383 3.29 7.64 -12.02
CA ALA A 383 4.29 8.34 -11.25
C ALA A 383 5.69 8.20 -11.86
N THR A 384 6.49 9.26 -11.78
CA THR A 384 7.90 9.24 -12.22
C THR A 384 8.79 8.60 -11.16
N PRO A 385 9.84 7.87 -11.55
CA PRO A 385 10.85 7.38 -10.60
C PRO A 385 11.49 8.51 -9.81
N LEU A 386 11.88 8.23 -8.58
CA LEU A 386 12.51 9.21 -7.67
C LEU A 386 13.97 9.55 -8.08
N PHE A 387 14.66 8.61 -8.71
CA PHE A 387 16.04 8.79 -9.22
C PHE A 387 16.31 7.91 -10.43
#